data_e418bd1a3238023553f74fde969dced4
#
_entry.id   e418bd1a3238023553f74fde969dced4
#
_cell.length_a   1.000
_cell.length_b   1.000
_cell.length_c   1.000
_cell.angle_alpha   90.00
_cell.angle_beta   90.00
_cell.angle_gamma   90.00
#
_symmetry.space_group_name_H-M   'P 1'
#
loop_
_entity.id
_entity.type
_entity.pdbx_description
1 polymer ?
#
loop_
_entity_poly.entity_id
_entity_poly.type
_entity_poly.pdbx_seq_one_letter_code
_entity_poly.pdbx_strand_id
1 'polypeptide(L)'
;MAESVKRVEYYYAIVMDGPGEARRLLEFCSAHGVNLINFTAFPIGEGEVQMDFFPEEPQKLRMASEEAGIPLIGPKKAFLIRGKDRLGVLIEHHLRLADAGINVYAANGTTDGRGGFGYIIWVAEDDYESAAQALGV
;
A
#
# COMPACT_ATOMS: atom_id res chain seq x y z
N MET A 1 22.61 -1.72 3.11
CA MET A 1 21.39 -2.23 2.46
C MET A 1 21.11 -1.39 1.23
N ALA A 2 20.97 -2.02 0.09
CA ALA A 2 20.62 -1.32 -1.14
C ALA A 2 19.13 -0.95 -1.11
N GLU A 3 18.83 0.19 -1.71
CA GLU A 3 17.46 0.63 -1.85
C GLU A 3 16.75 -0.18 -2.93
N SER A 4 15.49 -0.51 -2.71
CA SER A 4 14.67 -1.23 -3.67
C SER A 4 13.36 -0.51 -3.90
N VAL A 5 12.90 -0.52 -5.15
CA VAL A 5 11.58 -0.07 -5.53
C VAL A 5 10.86 -1.26 -6.14
N LYS A 6 9.66 -1.52 -5.68
CA LYS A 6 8.87 -2.66 -6.17
C LYS A 6 7.47 -2.22 -6.53
N ARG A 7 6.93 -2.85 -7.57
CA ARG A 7 5.50 -2.78 -7.86
C ARG A 7 4.80 -3.70 -6.87
N VAL A 8 3.76 -3.20 -6.22
CA VAL A 8 2.97 -4.00 -5.27
C VAL A 8 1.50 -3.88 -5.59
N GLU A 9 0.76 -4.90 -5.18
CA GLU A 9 -0.68 -4.93 -5.35
C GLU A 9 -1.36 -4.83 -3.99
N TYR A 10 -2.54 -4.22 -3.99
CA TYR A 10 -3.35 -4.16 -2.78
C TYR A 10 -4.83 -4.33 -3.11
N TYR A 11 -5.58 -4.69 -2.10
CA TYR A 11 -7.03 -4.74 -2.15
C TYR A 11 -7.56 -3.85 -1.06
N TYR A 12 -8.75 -3.28 -1.26
CA TYR A 12 -9.31 -2.44 -0.21
C TYR A 12 -10.76 -2.81 0.09
N ALA A 13 -11.17 -2.48 1.31
CA ALA A 13 -12.54 -2.58 1.77
C ALA A 13 -12.98 -1.20 2.25
N ILE A 14 -14.25 -0.91 2.05
CA ILE A 14 -14.88 0.29 2.61
C ILE A 14 -15.88 -0.21 3.64
N VAL A 15 -15.69 0.23 4.89
CA VAL A 15 -16.51 -0.20 6.01
C VAL A 15 -17.04 1.01 6.76
N MET A 16 -18.11 0.80 7.53
CA MET A 16 -18.60 1.83 8.44
C MET A 16 -17.59 2.02 9.56
N ASP A 17 -17.30 3.26 9.92
CA ASP A 17 -16.40 3.57 11.02
C ASP A 17 -16.99 3.05 12.32
N GLY A 18 -16.19 2.35 13.11
CA GLY A 18 -16.63 1.80 14.38
C GLY A 18 -15.54 1.00 15.06
N PRO A 19 -15.66 0.85 16.39
CA PRO A 19 -14.68 0.06 17.14
C PRO A 19 -14.66 -1.40 16.64
N GLY A 20 -13.45 -1.92 16.40
CA GLY A 20 -13.26 -3.31 16.04
C GLY A 20 -13.37 -3.65 14.57
N GLU A 21 -13.68 -2.68 13.69
CA GLU A 21 -13.76 -2.98 12.26
C GLU A 21 -12.42 -3.39 11.66
N ALA A 22 -11.35 -2.66 11.99
CA ALA A 22 -10.01 -3.02 11.53
C ALA A 22 -9.60 -4.38 12.10
N ARG A 23 -9.89 -4.60 13.38
CA ARG A 23 -9.58 -5.87 14.04
C ARG A 23 -10.25 -7.04 13.33
N ARG A 24 -11.52 -6.90 13.01
CA ARG A 24 -12.28 -7.96 12.32
C ARG A 24 -11.63 -8.37 11.01
N LEU A 25 -11.24 -7.40 10.19
CA LEU A 25 -10.62 -7.67 8.90
C LEU A 25 -9.19 -8.18 9.04
N LEU A 26 -8.44 -7.68 10.01
CA LEU A 26 -7.08 -8.18 10.27
C LEU A 26 -7.11 -9.61 10.81
N GLU A 27 -8.09 -9.95 11.66
CA GLU A 27 -8.27 -11.32 12.11
C GLU A 27 -8.63 -12.26 10.96
N PHE A 28 -9.45 -11.79 10.02
CA PHE A 28 -9.74 -12.53 8.80
C PHE A 28 -8.46 -12.86 8.03
N CYS A 29 -7.59 -11.87 7.81
CA CYS A 29 -6.32 -12.10 7.14
C CYS A 29 -5.48 -13.15 7.88
N SER A 30 -5.36 -13.01 9.19
CA SER A 30 -4.59 -13.94 10.00
C SER A 30 -5.16 -15.36 9.93
N ALA A 31 -6.46 -15.50 10.03
CA ALA A 31 -7.12 -16.80 10.00
C ALA A 31 -6.92 -17.53 8.67
N HIS A 32 -6.69 -16.80 7.59
CA HIS A 32 -6.46 -17.38 6.25
C HIS A 32 -4.99 -17.39 5.86
N GLY A 33 -4.10 -17.12 6.80
CA GLY A 33 -2.66 -17.17 6.55
C GLY A 33 -2.15 -16.05 5.65
N VAL A 34 -2.86 -14.94 5.59
CA VAL A 34 -2.46 -13.77 4.78
C VAL A 34 -1.64 -12.84 5.64
N ASN A 35 -0.35 -12.72 5.33
CA ASN A 35 0.52 -11.74 5.98
C ASN A 35 0.56 -10.47 5.15
N LEU A 36 0.64 -9.33 5.82
CA LEU A 36 0.59 -8.02 5.17
C LEU A 36 1.95 -7.32 5.23
N ILE A 37 2.35 -6.73 4.10
CA ILE A 37 3.54 -5.87 4.06
C ILE A 37 3.19 -4.43 4.43
N ASN A 38 1.93 -4.06 4.30
CA ASN A 38 1.43 -2.75 4.71
C ASN A 38 -0.07 -2.85 4.95
N PHE A 39 -0.56 -2.04 5.86
CA PHE A 39 -1.98 -1.86 6.12
C PHE A 39 -2.21 -0.38 6.38
N THR A 40 -3.08 0.23 5.62
CA THR A 40 -3.39 1.65 5.74
C THR A 40 -4.90 1.84 5.83
N ALA A 41 -5.35 2.57 6.83
CA ALA A 41 -6.77 2.84 7.02
C ALA A 41 -6.97 4.35 7.20
N PHE A 42 -7.99 4.89 6.57
CA PHE A 42 -8.25 6.33 6.64
C PHE A 42 -9.73 6.61 6.37
N PRO A 43 -10.27 7.69 6.97
CA PRO A 43 -11.66 8.07 6.74
C PRO A 43 -11.84 8.64 5.34
N ILE A 44 -12.97 8.33 4.72
CA ILE A 44 -13.32 8.84 3.39
C ILE A 44 -14.59 9.70 3.40
N GLY A 45 -15.12 9.99 4.58
CA GLY A 45 -16.32 10.80 4.75
C GLY A 45 -17.56 9.97 5.04
N GLU A 46 -18.60 10.64 5.54
CA GLU A 46 -19.92 10.03 5.79
C GLU A 46 -19.88 8.79 6.71
N GLY A 47 -18.94 8.79 7.64
CA GLY A 47 -18.82 7.66 8.58
C GLY A 47 -18.19 6.42 8.00
N GLU A 48 -17.56 6.52 6.84
CA GLU A 48 -16.90 5.40 6.20
C GLU A 48 -15.39 5.48 6.29
N VAL A 49 -14.76 4.31 6.34
CA VAL A 49 -13.30 4.15 6.39
C VAL A 49 -12.89 3.23 5.25
N GLN A 50 -11.85 3.61 4.54
CA GLN A 50 -11.22 2.73 3.56
C GLN A 50 -10.00 2.07 4.20
N MET A 51 -9.90 0.76 4.02
CA MET A 51 -8.78 -0.03 4.53
C MET A 51 -8.08 -0.70 3.37
N ASP A 52 -6.80 -0.37 3.17
CA ASP A 52 -5.97 -0.90 2.10
C ASP A 52 -5.10 -2.02 2.67
N PHE A 53 -5.20 -3.21 2.07
CA PHE A 53 -4.45 -4.39 2.49
C PHE A 53 -3.40 -4.72 1.43
N PHE A 54 -2.13 -4.68 1.81
CA PHE A 54 -1.01 -5.02 0.94
C PHE A 54 -0.47 -6.40 1.34
N PRO A 55 -0.97 -7.48 0.73
CA PRO A 55 -0.54 -8.82 1.12
C PRO A 55 0.84 -9.16 0.56
N GLU A 56 1.59 -10.00 1.29
CA GLU A 56 2.83 -10.57 0.76
C GLU A 56 2.55 -11.40 -0.49
N GLU A 57 1.42 -12.13 -0.47
CA GLU A 57 0.99 -12.99 -1.57
C GLU A 57 -0.42 -12.58 -2.00
N PRO A 58 -0.55 -11.69 -3.00
CA PRO A 58 -1.87 -11.18 -3.40
C PRO A 58 -2.91 -12.23 -3.72
N GLN A 59 -2.50 -13.33 -4.35
CA GLN A 59 -3.42 -14.40 -4.70
C GLN A 59 -4.05 -15.05 -3.48
N LYS A 60 -3.28 -15.16 -2.40
CA LYS A 60 -3.77 -15.76 -1.16
C LYS A 60 -4.90 -14.93 -0.54
N LEU A 61 -4.75 -13.61 -0.56
CA LEU A 61 -5.80 -12.71 -0.08
C LEU A 61 -7.04 -12.80 -0.97
N ARG A 62 -6.86 -12.79 -2.30
CA ARG A 62 -7.97 -12.89 -3.23
C ARG A 62 -8.78 -14.16 -3.02
N MET A 63 -8.09 -15.30 -2.91
CA MET A 63 -8.76 -16.58 -2.69
C MET A 63 -9.47 -16.61 -1.34
N ALA A 64 -8.84 -16.08 -0.30
CA ALA A 64 -9.45 -15.99 1.02
C ALA A 64 -10.72 -15.15 1.01
N SER A 65 -10.69 -14.01 0.33
CA SER A 65 -11.85 -13.13 0.26
C SER A 65 -13.02 -13.78 -0.49
N GLU A 66 -12.73 -14.50 -1.58
CA GLU A 66 -13.74 -15.22 -2.35
C GLU A 66 -14.36 -16.34 -1.50
N GLU A 67 -13.54 -17.11 -0.82
CA GLU A 67 -13.98 -18.23 0.02
C GLU A 67 -14.84 -17.74 1.18
N ALA A 68 -14.44 -16.67 1.82
CA ALA A 68 -15.16 -16.15 2.99
C ALA A 68 -16.33 -15.24 2.64
N GLY A 69 -16.47 -14.85 1.37
CA GLY A 69 -17.52 -13.94 0.94
C GLY A 69 -17.32 -12.52 1.45
N ILE A 70 -16.09 -12.11 1.75
CA ILE A 70 -15.79 -10.75 2.17
C ILE A 70 -15.45 -9.93 0.93
N PRO A 71 -16.23 -8.87 0.61
CA PRO A 71 -15.99 -8.10 -0.60
C PRO A 71 -14.75 -7.21 -0.47
N LEU A 72 -13.75 -7.52 -1.28
CA LEU A 72 -12.55 -6.69 -1.44
C LEU A 72 -12.47 -6.19 -2.86
N ILE A 73 -12.07 -4.94 -3.03
CA ILE A 73 -11.92 -4.30 -4.33
C ILE A 73 -10.45 -4.33 -4.72
N GLY A 74 -10.15 -4.82 -5.90
CA GLY A 74 -8.80 -4.91 -6.43
C GLY A 74 -8.64 -6.10 -7.37
N PRO A 75 -7.40 -6.41 -7.81
CA PRO A 75 -6.16 -5.78 -7.33
C PRO A 75 -6.00 -4.35 -7.82
N LYS A 76 -5.43 -3.52 -6.97
CA LYS A 76 -4.97 -2.17 -7.28
C LYS A 76 -3.45 -2.16 -7.15
N LYS A 77 -2.82 -1.14 -7.68
CA LYS A 77 -1.35 -1.09 -7.76
C LYS A 77 -0.79 0.14 -7.09
N ALA A 78 0.36 -0.05 -6.44
CA ALA A 78 1.12 1.02 -5.81
C ALA A 78 2.60 0.68 -5.91
N PHE A 79 3.46 1.49 -5.30
CA PHE A 79 4.89 1.23 -5.25
C PHE A 79 5.35 1.14 -3.81
N LEU A 80 6.25 0.20 -3.54
CA LEU A 80 6.89 0.07 -2.23
C LEU A 80 8.38 0.36 -2.39
N ILE A 81 8.87 1.31 -1.60
CA ILE A 81 10.29 1.66 -1.57
C ILE A 81 10.82 1.28 -0.20
N ARG A 82 11.93 0.55 -0.17
CA ARG A 82 12.62 0.18 1.07
C ARG A 82 14.09 0.48 0.93
N GLY A 83 14.73 0.80 2.03
CA GLY A 83 16.16 1.00 2.01
C GLY A 83 16.69 1.48 3.34
N LYS A 84 17.92 1.96 3.30
CA LYS A 84 18.58 2.53 4.45
C LYS A 84 18.07 3.96 4.68
N ASP A 85 17.69 4.25 5.90
CA ASP A 85 17.21 5.58 6.27
C ASP A 85 18.38 6.57 6.31
N ARG A 86 18.10 7.77 5.84
CA ARG A 86 19.02 8.91 5.91
C ARG A 86 18.21 10.18 5.70
N LEU A 87 18.78 11.30 6.09
CA LEU A 87 18.12 12.59 5.92
C LEU A 87 17.78 12.81 4.45
N GLY A 88 16.50 13.11 4.18
CA GLY A 88 16.03 13.41 2.82
C GLY A 88 15.93 12.23 1.89
N VAL A 89 15.90 11.00 2.39
CA VAL A 89 15.91 9.78 1.57
C VAL A 89 14.76 9.70 0.58
N LEU A 90 13.63 10.36 0.85
CA LEU A 90 12.45 10.30 -0.02
C LEU A 90 12.47 11.34 -1.14
N ILE A 91 13.36 12.30 -1.09
CA ILE A 91 13.36 13.45 -2.03
C ILE A 91 13.57 12.99 -3.47
N GLU A 92 14.53 12.13 -3.70
CA GLU A 92 14.89 11.70 -5.06
C GLU A 92 13.74 11.04 -5.79
N HIS A 93 12.97 10.22 -5.11
CA HIS A 93 11.82 9.55 -5.73
C HIS A 93 10.74 10.54 -6.14
N HIS A 94 10.46 11.51 -5.29
CA HIS A 94 9.51 12.57 -5.61
C HIS A 94 10.01 13.46 -6.74
N LEU A 95 11.31 13.72 -6.78
CA LEU A 95 11.90 14.50 -7.86
C LEU A 95 11.74 13.80 -9.21
N ARG A 96 12.02 12.50 -9.26
CA ARG A 96 11.84 11.70 -10.48
C ARG A 96 10.41 11.72 -10.98
N LEU A 97 9.46 11.57 -10.08
CA LEU A 97 8.04 11.59 -10.42
C LEU A 97 7.61 12.98 -10.89
N ALA A 98 8.04 14.02 -10.20
CA ALA A 98 7.73 15.40 -10.56
C ALA A 98 8.30 15.76 -11.93
N ASP A 99 9.54 15.35 -12.22
CA ASP A 99 10.17 15.59 -13.51
C ASP A 99 9.44 14.89 -14.64
N ALA A 100 8.80 13.77 -14.35
CA ALA A 100 7.98 13.04 -15.32
C ALA A 100 6.54 13.56 -15.38
N GLY A 101 6.21 14.61 -14.62
CA GLY A 101 4.87 15.20 -14.62
C GLY A 101 3.82 14.36 -13.89
N ILE A 102 4.26 13.49 -12.98
CA ILE A 102 3.37 12.57 -12.29
C ILE A 102 3.07 13.08 -10.88
N ASN A 103 1.78 13.15 -10.56
CA ASN A 103 1.33 13.54 -9.23
C ASN A 103 1.26 12.33 -8.31
N VAL A 104 1.80 12.47 -7.10
CA VAL A 104 1.62 11.50 -6.02
C VAL A 104 0.42 11.96 -5.21
N TYR A 105 -0.67 11.22 -5.24
CA TYR A 105 -1.86 11.65 -4.53
C TYR A 105 -1.95 11.10 -3.11
N ALA A 106 -1.17 10.08 -2.78
CA ALA A 106 -1.08 9.57 -1.41
C ALA A 106 0.28 8.93 -1.20
N ALA A 107 0.80 9.03 0.01
CA ALA A 107 2.07 8.43 0.37
C ALA A 107 2.09 8.18 1.87
N ASN A 108 2.79 7.14 2.29
CA ASN A 108 2.93 6.80 3.70
C ASN A 108 4.25 6.09 3.93
N GLY A 109 5.03 6.57 4.87
CA GLY A 109 6.33 5.98 5.16
C GLY A 109 6.61 5.94 6.64
N THR A 110 7.48 5.02 7.01
CA THR A 110 7.92 4.88 8.39
C THR A 110 9.32 4.29 8.43
N THR A 111 10.07 4.62 9.47
CA THR A 111 11.34 3.98 9.74
C THR A 111 11.11 2.78 10.66
N ASP A 112 12.03 1.82 10.63
CA ASP A 112 11.93 0.63 11.50
C ASP A 112 12.63 0.82 12.85
N GLY A 113 13.23 2.00 13.06
CA GLY A 113 14.00 2.26 14.28
C GLY A 113 15.35 1.56 14.32
N ARG A 114 15.75 0.93 13.23
CA ARG A 114 17.01 0.16 13.12
C ARG A 114 17.81 0.55 11.88
N GLY A 115 17.58 1.76 11.38
CA GLY A 115 18.31 2.28 10.24
C GLY A 115 17.66 2.01 8.89
N GLY A 116 16.49 1.41 8.86
CA GLY A 116 15.75 1.15 7.63
C GLY A 116 14.47 1.97 7.53
N PHE A 117 13.89 2.03 6.32
CA PHE A 117 12.60 2.66 6.10
C PHE A 117 11.78 1.87 5.09
N GLY A 118 10.45 2.10 5.12
CA GLY A 118 9.53 1.63 4.11
C GLY A 118 8.62 2.77 3.71
N TYR A 119 8.26 2.84 2.44
CA TYR A 119 7.48 3.93 1.88
C TYR A 119 6.54 3.41 0.80
N ILE A 120 5.26 3.72 0.92
CA ILE A 120 4.27 3.40 -0.11
C ILE A 120 3.90 4.68 -0.84
N ILE A 121 3.84 4.60 -2.18
CA ILE A 121 3.42 5.71 -3.03
C ILE A 121 2.22 5.26 -3.87
N TRP A 122 1.16 6.07 -3.86
CA TRP A 122 -0.02 5.89 -4.71
C TRP A 122 -0.04 6.97 -5.78
N VAL A 123 -0.20 6.55 -7.04
CA VAL A 123 -0.41 7.45 -8.18
C VAL A 123 -1.71 7.07 -8.88
N ALA A 124 -2.22 7.94 -9.73
CA ALA A 124 -3.41 7.62 -10.51
C ALA A 124 -3.16 6.40 -11.39
N GLU A 125 -4.17 5.59 -11.60
CA GLU A 125 -4.06 4.35 -12.36
C GLU A 125 -3.49 4.58 -13.76
N ASP A 126 -3.93 5.65 -14.44
CA ASP A 126 -3.44 6.00 -15.78
C ASP A 126 -1.97 6.40 -15.80
N ASP A 127 -1.42 6.80 -14.66
CA ASP A 127 -0.02 7.23 -14.55
C ASP A 127 0.90 6.09 -14.09
N TYR A 128 0.36 4.92 -13.79
CA TYR A 128 1.12 3.87 -13.11
C TYR A 128 2.35 3.41 -13.90
N GLU A 129 2.18 3.12 -15.20
CA GLU A 129 3.32 2.66 -16.02
C GLU A 129 4.36 3.75 -16.22
N SER A 130 3.94 4.99 -16.41
CA SER A 130 4.86 6.12 -16.51
C SER A 130 5.61 6.34 -15.21
N ALA A 131 4.92 6.18 -14.09
CA ALA A 131 5.53 6.27 -12.77
C ALA A 131 6.56 5.16 -12.57
N ALA A 132 6.23 3.95 -12.99
CA ALA A 132 7.14 2.81 -12.90
C ALA A 132 8.44 3.09 -13.66
N GLN A 133 8.33 3.64 -14.88
CA GLN A 133 9.51 4.02 -15.67
C GLN A 133 10.33 5.09 -14.94
N ALA A 134 9.67 6.10 -14.40
CA ALA A 134 10.36 7.18 -13.67
C ALA A 134 11.10 6.65 -12.44
N LEU A 135 10.54 5.64 -11.77
CA LEU A 135 11.14 5.03 -10.59
C LEU A 135 12.12 3.89 -10.92
N GLY A 136 12.19 3.47 -12.18
CA GLY A 136 13.14 2.45 -12.63
C GLY A 136 12.68 1.00 -12.42
N VAL A 137 11.39 0.75 -12.44
CA VAL A 137 10.85 -0.59 -12.24
C VAL A 137 9.87 -1.04 -13.33
#